data_5f40b1850293df8e2423ecc12ffd89be
#
_entry.id   5f40b1850293df8e2423ecc12ffd89be
#
_cell.length_a   1.000
_cell.length_b   1.000
_cell.length_c   1.000
_cell.angle_alpha   90.00
_cell.angle_beta   90.00
_cell.angle_gamma   90.00
#
_symmetry.space_group_name_H-M   'P 1'
#
loop_
_entity.id
_entity.type
_entity.pdbx_description
1 polymer ?
#
loop_
_entity_poly.entity_id
_entity_poly.type
_entity_poly.pdbx_seq_one_letter_code
_entity_poly.pdbx_strand_id
1 'polypeptide(L)'
;MQIYGYPGERVDFVSRSAAAGSIMAGDSRDFVEEFFGPAHTRDDNEVSYFSRSVVLRFTDDKVREIAVYPQRSQRERVDVFVGKTRLSGLDAEALAEVIAQAGDGLSATAAEEGLGEVIFRL
;
A
#
# COMPACT_ATOMS: atom_id res chain seq x y z
N MET A 1 -0.66 -5.53 10.63
CA MET A 1 -0.77 -4.16 10.08
C MET A 1 -1.98 -4.08 9.18
N GLN A 2 -2.71 -3.00 9.28
CA GLN A 2 -3.85 -2.72 8.40
C GLN A 2 -3.51 -1.53 7.53
N ILE A 3 -3.81 -1.64 6.24
CA ILE A 3 -3.52 -0.62 5.25
C ILE A 3 -4.83 -0.27 4.56
N TYR A 4 -5.23 1.00 4.66
CA TYR A 4 -6.47 1.51 4.08
C TYR A 4 -6.12 2.48 2.97
N GLY A 5 -6.42 2.11 1.72
CA GLY A 5 -6.15 2.95 0.56
C GLY A 5 -7.36 3.76 0.13
N TYR A 6 -7.10 5.01 -0.20
CA TYR A 6 -8.07 5.93 -0.80
C TYR A 6 -7.44 6.46 -2.08
N PRO A 7 -7.68 5.76 -3.22
CA PRO A 7 -7.02 6.11 -4.49
C PRO A 7 -7.18 7.58 -4.85
N GLY A 8 -6.08 8.19 -5.29
CA GLY A 8 -6.06 9.62 -5.62
C GLY A 8 -5.94 10.54 -4.41
N GLU A 9 -5.95 10.02 -3.20
CA GLU A 9 -6.00 10.83 -1.98
C GLU A 9 -4.89 10.47 -1.00
N ARG A 10 -4.97 9.29 -0.39
CA ARG A 10 -4.02 8.89 0.66
C ARG A 10 -4.05 7.38 0.91
N VAL A 11 -3.07 6.93 1.68
CA VAL A 11 -3.06 5.58 2.26
C VAL A 11 -2.81 5.71 3.76
N ASP A 12 -3.69 5.11 4.56
CA ASP A 12 -3.58 5.10 6.02
C ASP A 12 -2.96 3.79 6.47
N PHE A 13 -2.01 3.89 7.40
CA PHE A 13 -1.30 2.74 7.98
C PHE A 13 -1.62 2.66 9.45
N VAL A 14 -2.08 1.49 9.91
CA VAL A 14 -2.36 1.23 11.32
C VAL A 14 -1.54 0.03 11.73
N SER A 15 -0.58 0.26 12.63
CA SER A 15 0.28 -0.82 13.11
C SER A 15 -0.41 -1.64 14.19
N ARG A 16 0.22 -2.76 14.53
CA ARG A 16 -0.24 -3.66 15.57
C ARG A 16 -0.32 -3.00 16.95
N SER A 17 0.55 -2.03 17.20
CA SER A 17 0.57 -1.25 18.44
C SER A 17 -0.41 -0.08 18.44
N ALA A 18 -1.30 -0.02 17.44
CA ALA A 18 -2.27 1.05 17.23
C ALA A 18 -1.64 2.40 16.86
N ALA A 19 -0.35 2.44 16.55
CA ALA A 19 0.24 3.63 15.95
C ALA A 19 -0.34 3.78 14.54
N ALA A 20 -0.83 4.96 14.21
CA ALA A 20 -1.51 5.22 12.96
C ALA A 20 -0.99 6.49 12.31
N GLY A 21 -1.04 6.53 10.99
CA GLY A 21 -0.67 7.71 10.24
C GLY A 21 -0.99 7.53 8.77
N SER A 22 -0.85 8.60 8.00
CA SER A 22 -1.24 8.64 6.60
C SER A 22 -0.13 9.17 5.72
N ILE A 23 0.00 8.59 4.54
CA ILE A 23 0.79 9.14 3.44
C ILE A 23 -0.19 9.70 2.43
N MET A 24 -0.07 11.00 2.15
CA MET A 24 -0.95 11.72 1.26
C MET A 24 -0.36 11.83 -0.14
N ALA A 25 -1.22 12.01 -1.14
CA ALA A 25 -0.77 12.33 -2.48
C ALA A 25 0.16 13.53 -2.45
N GLY A 26 1.32 13.42 -3.08
CA GLY A 26 2.29 14.51 -3.15
C GLY A 26 3.19 14.69 -1.93
N ASP A 27 3.08 13.85 -0.91
CA ASP A 27 4.01 13.88 0.21
C ASP A 27 5.44 13.68 -0.29
N SER A 28 6.38 14.40 0.34
CA SER A 28 7.77 14.33 -0.06
C SER A 28 8.43 13.02 0.37
N ARG A 29 9.49 12.66 -0.35
CA ARG A 29 10.32 11.51 0.03
C ARG A 29 10.87 11.66 1.44
N ASP A 30 11.32 12.86 1.81
CA ASP A 30 11.84 13.13 3.16
C ASP A 30 10.77 12.88 4.23
N PHE A 31 9.54 13.30 3.98
CA PHE A 31 8.43 13.04 4.89
C PHE A 31 8.18 11.54 5.05
N VAL A 32 8.18 10.80 3.94
CA VAL A 32 7.98 9.35 3.98
C VAL A 32 9.05 8.66 4.81
N GLU A 33 10.31 9.01 4.59
CA GLU A 33 11.42 8.42 5.34
C GLU A 33 11.40 8.81 6.81
N GLU A 34 10.94 10.02 7.14
CA GLU A 34 10.73 10.43 8.52
C GLU A 34 9.58 9.64 9.16
N PHE A 35 8.49 9.45 8.44
CA PHE A 35 7.32 8.72 8.92
C PHE A 35 7.62 7.26 9.24
N PHE A 36 8.26 6.56 8.32
CA PHE A 36 8.55 5.12 8.49
C PHE A 36 9.90 4.82 9.14
N GLY A 37 10.81 5.78 9.13
CA GLY A 37 12.19 5.55 9.55
C GLY A 37 13.08 5.03 8.43
N PRO A 38 14.22 4.38 8.76
CA PRO A 38 15.15 3.88 7.75
C PRO A 38 14.48 2.84 6.82
N ALA A 39 14.65 3.02 5.51
CA ALA A 39 14.08 2.12 4.53
C ALA A 39 14.78 0.75 4.53
N HIS A 40 14.02 -0.30 4.22
CA HIS A 40 14.58 -1.64 4.02
C HIS A 40 15.42 -1.68 2.74
N THR A 41 14.87 -1.14 1.64
CA THR A 41 15.63 -0.90 0.41
C THR A 41 15.36 0.52 -0.08
N ARG A 42 16.31 1.08 -0.81
CA ARG A 42 16.23 2.44 -1.29
C ARG A 42 16.92 2.57 -2.64
N ASP A 43 16.24 3.22 -3.59
CA ASP A 43 16.86 3.65 -4.85
C ASP A 43 16.37 5.04 -5.22
N ASP A 44 16.68 5.50 -6.45
CA ASP A 44 16.40 6.87 -6.88
C ASP A 44 14.90 7.20 -6.90
N ASN A 45 14.06 6.21 -7.19
CA ASN A 45 12.63 6.43 -7.41
C ASN A 45 11.72 5.69 -6.45
N GLU A 46 12.26 4.87 -5.55
CA GLU A 46 11.43 4.14 -4.61
C GLU A 46 12.14 3.81 -3.31
N VAL A 47 11.34 3.62 -2.28
CA VAL A 47 11.79 3.08 -0.99
C VAL A 47 10.87 1.94 -0.60
N SER A 48 11.37 0.99 0.17
CA SER A 48 10.54 -0.10 0.67
C SER A 48 10.71 -0.30 2.17
N TYR A 49 9.66 -0.85 2.77
CA TYR A 49 9.58 -1.11 4.21
C TYR A 49 8.96 -2.47 4.46
N PHE A 50 9.16 -2.99 5.69
CA PHE A 50 8.52 -4.22 6.16
C PHE A 50 8.79 -5.40 5.23
N SER A 51 10.08 -5.73 5.06
CA SER A 51 10.51 -6.83 4.19
C SER A 51 10.04 -6.67 2.75
N ARG A 52 9.99 -5.42 2.26
CA ARG A 52 9.54 -5.05 0.92
C ARG A 52 8.06 -5.33 0.66
N SER A 53 7.28 -5.47 1.74
CA SER A 53 5.83 -5.61 1.59
C SER A 53 5.14 -4.29 1.26
N VAL A 54 5.77 -3.15 1.60
CA VAL A 54 5.27 -1.82 1.25
C VAL A 54 6.33 -1.11 0.43
N VAL A 55 5.97 -0.69 -0.78
CA VAL A 55 6.88 0.00 -1.70
C VAL A 55 6.24 1.33 -2.10
N LEU A 56 6.96 2.41 -1.83
CA LEU A 56 6.52 3.77 -2.20
C LEU A 56 7.33 4.26 -3.38
N ARG A 57 6.65 4.70 -4.43
CA ARG A 57 7.27 5.19 -5.66
C ARG A 57 7.05 6.68 -5.82
N PHE A 58 8.11 7.35 -6.26
CA PHE A 58 8.17 8.80 -6.32
C PHE A 58 8.36 9.30 -7.75
N THR A 59 7.79 10.48 -8.01
CA THR A 59 8.08 11.28 -9.18
C THR A 59 8.43 12.68 -8.67
N ASP A 60 9.59 13.21 -9.04
CA ASP A 60 10.09 14.51 -8.56
C ASP A 60 10.11 14.57 -7.02
N ASP A 61 10.57 13.48 -6.39
CA ASP A 61 10.64 13.32 -4.94
C ASP A 61 9.28 13.42 -4.21
N LYS A 62 8.19 13.21 -4.93
CA LYS A 62 6.84 13.19 -4.36
C LYS A 62 6.18 11.86 -4.61
N VAL A 63 5.48 11.35 -3.60
CA VAL A 63 4.84 10.05 -3.70
C VAL A 63 3.76 10.05 -4.79
N ARG A 64 3.81 9.03 -5.65
CA ARG A 64 2.87 8.85 -6.75
C ARG A 64 2.07 7.56 -6.62
N GLU A 65 2.67 6.52 -6.11
CA GLU A 65 1.95 5.29 -5.87
C GLU A 65 2.54 4.53 -4.71
N ILE A 66 1.69 3.73 -4.08
CA ILE A 66 2.08 2.84 -2.99
C ILE A 66 1.63 1.44 -3.37
N ALA A 67 2.60 0.54 -3.46
CA ALA A 67 2.35 -0.86 -3.76
C ALA A 67 2.49 -1.69 -2.50
N VAL A 68 1.55 -2.60 -2.29
CA VAL A 68 1.53 -3.49 -1.14
C VAL A 68 1.61 -4.92 -1.63
N TYR A 69 2.54 -5.68 -1.07
CA TYR A 69 2.76 -7.09 -1.37
C TYR A 69 2.57 -7.88 -0.07
N PRO A 70 1.32 -8.20 0.30
CA PRO A 70 1.05 -8.78 1.63
C PRO A 70 1.83 -10.05 1.93
N GLN A 71 2.14 -10.83 0.91
CA GLN A 71 2.83 -12.11 1.10
C GLN A 71 4.33 -11.98 1.35
N ARG A 72 4.90 -10.78 1.17
CA ARG A 72 6.30 -10.51 1.50
C ARG A 72 6.51 -10.21 2.98
N SER A 73 5.44 -9.86 3.70
CA SER A 73 5.55 -9.56 5.12
C SER A 73 5.88 -10.82 5.91
N GLN A 74 6.92 -10.74 6.75
CA GLN A 74 7.44 -11.88 7.48
C GLN A 74 7.03 -11.92 8.95
N ARG A 75 6.77 -10.76 9.56
CA ARG A 75 6.57 -10.66 10.99
C ARG A 75 5.11 -10.49 11.40
N GLU A 76 4.32 -9.87 10.56
CA GLU A 76 2.91 -9.68 10.86
C GLU A 76 2.08 -9.77 9.60
N ARG A 77 0.82 -10.13 9.79
CA ARG A 77 -0.14 -10.18 8.71
C ARG A 77 -0.46 -8.78 8.23
N VAL A 78 -0.50 -8.60 6.92
CA VAL A 78 -0.89 -7.34 6.31
C VAL A 78 -2.28 -7.49 5.71
N ASP A 79 -3.25 -6.75 6.25
CA ASP A 79 -4.60 -6.68 5.71
C ASP A 79 -4.75 -5.39 4.93
N VAL A 80 -5.30 -5.49 3.72
CA VAL A 80 -5.43 -4.36 2.80
C VAL A 80 -6.90 -4.05 2.55
N PHE A 81 -7.23 -2.77 2.61
CA PHE A 81 -8.59 -2.26 2.41
C PHE A 81 -8.59 -1.16 1.36
N VAL A 82 -9.69 -1.05 0.63
CA VAL A 82 -10.02 0.16 -0.14
C VAL A 82 -11.18 0.83 0.60
N GLY A 83 -10.90 1.99 1.18
CA GLY A 83 -11.85 2.59 2.10
C GLY A 83 -12.20 1.61 3.22
N LYS A 84 -13.46 1.22 3.32
CA LYS A 84 -13.94 0.26 4.31
C LYS A 84 -14.00 -1.18 3.80
N THR A 85 -13.74 -1.38 2.52
CA THR A 85 -13.86 -2.70 1.91
C THR A 85 -12.55 -3.48 2.05
N ARG A 86 -12.59 -4.60 2.76
CA ARG A 86 -11.41 -5.46 2.92
C ARG A 86 -11.16 -6.22 1.63
N LEU A 87 -9.95 -6.07 1.09
CA LEU A 87 -9.53 -6.79 -0.12
C LEU A 87 -8.99 -8.17 0.20
N SER A 88 -8.32 -8.30 1.33
CA SER A 88 -7.76 -9.57 1.77
C SER A 88 -8.89 -10.58 1.97
N GLY A 89 -8.78 -11.74 1.33
CA GLY A 89 -9.80 -12.78 1.44
C GLY A 89 -10.92 -12.71 0.42
N LEU A 90 -10.97 -11.73 -0.45
CA LEU A 90 -11.93 -11.70 -1.55
C LEU A 90 -11.54 -12.73 -2.62
N ASP A 91 -12.55 -13.36 -3.23
CA ASP A 91 -12.31 -14.18 -4.41
C ASP A 91 -12.02 -13.30 -5.63
N ALA A 92 -11.60 -13.92 -6.73
CA ALA A 92 -11.20 -13.17 -7.93
C ALA A 92 -12.33 -12.32 -8.52
N GLU A 93 -13.56 -12.81 -8.46
CA GLU A 93 -14.72 -12.09 -8.99
C GLU A 93 -15.05 -10.85 -8.16
N ALA A 94 -15.09 -11.00 -6.84
CA ALA A 94 -15.35 -9.88 -5.93
C ALA A 94 -14.23 -8.85 -6.00
N LEU A 95 -12.98 -9.28 -6.11
CA LEU A 95 -11.83 -8.39 -6.24
C LEU A 95 -11.92 -7.58 -7.54
N ALA A 96 -12.25 -8.24 -8.66
CA ALA A 96 -12.41 -7.56 -9.95
C ALA A 96 -13.50 -6.49 -9.91
N GLU A 97 -14.59 -6.73 -9.19
CA GLU A 97 -15.66 -5.76 -9.02
C GLU A 97 -15.21 -4.52 -8.25
N VAL A 98 -14.46 -4.71 -7.17
CA VAL A 98 -13.90 -3.58 -6.39
C VAL A 98 -12.96 -2.75 -7.24
N ILE A 99 -12.08 -3.40 -8.02
CA ILE A 99 -11.15 -2.70 -8.92
C ILE A 99 -11.91 -1.89 -9.96
N ALA A 100 -12.95 -2.48 -10.57
CA ALA A 100 -13.76 -1.79 -11.57
C ALA A 100 -14.43 -0.53 -10.99
N GLN A 101 -14.92 -0.59 -9.75
CA GLN A 101 -15.53 0.56 -9.08
C GLN A 101 -14.53 1.63 -8.69
N ALA A 102 -13.31 1.24 -8.34
CA ALA A 102 -12.27 2.19 -7.94
C ALA A 102 -11.64 2.93 -9.13
N GLY A 103 -11.75 2.38 -10.33
CA GLY A 103 -11.19 2.99 -11.54
C GLY A 103 -9.67 2.90 -11.60
N ASP A 104 -9.03 3.89 -12.23
CA ASP A 104 -7.59 3.87 -12.52
C ASP A 104 -6.70 4.00 -11.28
N GLY A 105 -7.25 4.40 -10.15
CA GLY A 105 -6.49 4.61 -8.93
C GLY A 105 -6.12 3.34 -8.19
N LEU A 106 -6.66 2.20 -8.58
CA LEU A 106 -6.43 0.93 -7.91
C LEU A 106 -6.11 -0.17 -8.92
N SER A 107 -5.07 -0.93 -8.64
CA SER A 107 -4.79 -2.21 -9.30
C SER A 107 -4.57 -3.25 -8.23
N ALA A 108 -5.01 -4.48 -8.49
CA ALA A 108 -4.75 -5.59 -7.59
C ALA A 108 -4.67 -6.88 -8.38
N THR A 109 -3.79 -7.78 -7.96
CA THR A 109 -3.67 -9.11 -8.55
C THR A 109 -3.70 -10.17 -7.45
N ALA A 110 -4.33 -11.29 -7.76
CA ALA A 110 -4.37 -12.43 -6.85
C ALA A 110 -3.10 -13.26 -7.00
N ALA A 111 -2.67 -13.86 -5.89
CA ALA A 111 -1.67 -14.91 -5.88
C ALA A 111 -2.36 -16.24 -5.53
N GLU A 112 -1.62 -17.33 -5.45
CA GLU A 112 -2.20 -18.64 -5.11
C GLU A 112 -2.94 -18.61 -3.77
N GLU A 113 -2.42 -17.84 -2.80
CA GLU A 113 -2.97 -17.74 -1.46
C GLU A 113 -3.32 -16.30 -1.10
N GLY A 114 -4.34 -15.73 -1.77
CA GLY A 114 -4.83 -14.40 -1.47
C GLY A 114 -4.26 -13.31 -2.38
N LEU A 115 -4.02 -12.13 -1.83
CA LEU A 115 -3.53 -10.98 -2.60
C LEU A 115 -2.03 -11.09 -2.88
N GLY A 116 -1.64 -10.93 -4.14
CA GLY A 116 -0.23 -10.86 -4.54
C GLY A 116 0.29 -9.43 -4.53
N GLU A 117 -0.45 -8.52 -5.14
CA GLU A 117 -0.05 -7.13 -5.28
C GLU A 117 -1.27 -6.23 -5.24
N VAL A 118 -1.16 -5.12 -4.53
CA VAL A 118 -2.16 -4.05 -4.57
C VAL A 118 -1.42 -2.73 -4.79
N ILE A 119 -1.84 -1.96 -5.78
CA ILE A 119 -1.23 -0.67 -6.08
C ILE A 119 -2.27 0.43 -5.93
N PHE A 120 -1.98 1.38 -5.06
CA PHE A 120 -2.76 2.61 -4.91
C PHE A 120 -2.04 3.74 -5.61
N ARG A 121 -2.69 4.35 -6.59
CA ARG A 121 -2.17 5.53 -7.29
C ARG A 121 -2.69 6.78 -6.61
N LEU A 122 -1.78 7.66 -6.30
CA LEU A 122 -2.03 8.92 -5.58
C LEU A 122 -1.72 10.16 -6.47
#